data_f1fd41defab8480e5e21a5b6eb8e6737
#
_entry.id   f1fd41defab8480e5e21a5b6eb8e6737
#
_cell.length_a   1.000
_cell.length_b   1.000
_cell.length_c   1.000
_cell.angle_alpha   90.00
_cell.angle_beta   90.00
_cell.angle_gamma   90.00
#
_symmetry.space_group_name_H-M   'P 1'
#
loop_
_entity.id
_entity.type
_entity.pdbx_description
1 polymer ?
#
loop_
_entity_poly.entity_id
_entity_poly.type
_entity_poly.pdbx_seq_one_letter_code
_entity_poly.pdbx_strand_id
1 'polypeptide(L)'
;MRDHRPQRWVTKSVAAAALFAGLAAAFPARADTAPACDAPLDLIRLANPLPHFAKKLTLGEPVTIVAIGSSSTAGAGASSPKMNYPSQLAIELNQHFPKLSITMLNRGVGGEEVPDMLARFDSAVIDAKPDLVLWQLGTNSVIRSHQLAGHDALIRAGLAKIRAAGADVVLIDPQFAPKVIAKPEAEKMVALISRTAKKENVDLFRRFDVMRHWHDVGHLGFETFVSPDGLHMNDWSYACMAKGLGNAIAEAAQRPIVSATAASHLIP
;
A
#
# COMPACT_ATOMS: atom_id res chain seq x y z
N MET A 1 -94.40 41.19 -38.49
CA MET A 1 -93.52 40.35 -37.70
C MET A 1 -92.26 40.04 -38.51
N ARG A 2 -91.14 40.69 -38.25
CA ARG A 2 -89.87 40.53 -38.98
C ARG A 2 -88.88 39.97 -38.03
N ASP A 3 -88.39 38.83 -38.35
CA ASP A 3 -87.44 38.08 -37.62
C ASP A 3 -85.97 38.59 -37.94
N HIS A 4 -85.29 39.16 -36.99
CA HIS A 4 -83.89 39.61 -37.11
C HIS A 4 -82.95 38.65 -36.38
N ARG A 5 -82.26 37.79 -37.10
CA ARG A 5 -81.14 37.01 -36.55
C ARG A 5 -79.86 37.78 -36.76
N PRO A 6 -79.00 37.92 -35.76
CA PRO A 6 -77.68 38.52 -35.90
C PRO A 6 -76.64 37.51 -36.43
N GLN A 7 -75.88 37.95 -37.42
CA GLN A 7 -74.75 37.24 -38.00
C GLN A 7 -73.61 37.17 -36.97
N ARG A 8 -73.14 35.94 -36.66
CA ARG A 8 -71.87 35.69 -35.85
C ARG A 8 -70.68 35.77 -36.80
N TRP A 9 -69.77 36.72 -36.51
CA TRP A 9 -68.47 36.79 -37.12
C TRP A 9 -67.54 35.77 -36.42
N VAL A 10 -66.93 34.84 -37.17
CA VAL A 10 -65.92 33.87 -36.70
C VAL A 10 -64.57 34.46 -37.01
N THR A 11 -63.89 34.97 -35.99
CA THR A 11 -62.51 35.36 -36.10
C THR A 11 -61.63 34.11 -35.99
N LYS A 12 -60.91 33.79 -37.04
CA LYS A 12 -59.89 32.74 -37.05
C LYS A 12 -58.59 33.28 -36.39
N SER A 13 -58.31 32.89 -35.16
CA SER A 13 -57.04 33.14 -34.53
C SER A 13 -55.99 32.14 -35.06
N VAL A 14 -54.95 32.62 -35.73
CA VAL A 14 -53.79 31.86 -36.15
C VAL A 14 -52.82 31.83 -34.95
N ALA A 15 -52.73 30.71 -34.29
CA ALA A 15 -51.73 30.50 -33.26
C ALA A 15 -50.42 30.15 -33.92
N ALA A 16 -49.40 31.04 -33.85
CA ALA A 16 -48.01 30.74 -34.22
C ALA A 16 -47.35 29.97 -33.13
N ALA A 17 -47.09 28.69 -33.34
CA ALA A 17 -46.29 27.87 -32.45
C ALA A 17 -44.79 28.12 -32.68
N ALA A 18 -44.13 28.85 -31.78
CA ALA A 18 -42.69 29.02 -31.78
C ALA A 18 -42.04 27.75 -31.22
N LEU A 19 -41.39 26.96 -32.08
CA LEU A 19 -40.51 25.84 -31.68
C LEU A 19 -39.23 26.41 -31.12
N PHE A 20 -39.06 26.38 -29.79
CA PHE A 20 -37.76 26.54 -29.14
C PHE A 20 -36.97 25.22 -29.24
N ALA A 21 -36.07 25.12 -30.20
CA ALA A 21 -35.07 24.06 -30.23
C ALA A 21 -34.00 24.36 -29.16
N GLY A 22 -34.17 23.76 -27.97
CA GLY A 22 -33.16 23.81 -26.91
C GLY A 22 -31.92 23.01 -27.34
N LEU A 23 -30.82 23.67 -27.67
CA LEU A 23 -29.51 23.04 -27.78
C LEU A 23 -29.09 22.60 -26.38
N ALA A 24 -29.28 21.32 -26.02
CA ALA A 24 -28.67 20.71 -24.87
C ALA A 24 -27.18 20.54 -25.17
N ALA A 25 -26.35 21.45 -24.65
CA ALA A 25 -24.92 21.29 -24.65
C ALA A 25 -24.58 20.09 -23.77
N ALA A 26 -24.29 18.94 -24.39
CA ALA A 26 -23.72 17.78 -23.70
C ALA A 26 -22.30 18.13 -23.26
N PHE A 27 -22.12 18.49 -21.99
CA PHE A 27 -20.80 18.55 -21.39
C PHE A 27 -20.28 17.12 -21.36
N PRO A 28 -19.04 16.86 -21.91
CA PRO A 28 -18.44 15.55 -21.76
C PRO A 28 -18.27 15.29 -20.28
N ALA A 29 -18.86 14.20 -19.77
CA ALA A 29 -18.57 13.70 -18.44
C ALA A 29 -17.07 13.43 -18.38
N ARG A 30 -16.34 14.23 -17.58
CA ARG A 30 -14.94 14.01 -17.31
C ARG A 30 -14.89 12.67 -16.57
N ALA A 31 -14.35 11.64 -17.21
CA ALA A 31 -14.05 10.40 -16.52
C ALA A 31 -13.08 10.78 -15.39
N ASP A 32 -13.52 10.65 -14.14
CA ASP A 32 -12.65 10.77 -12.97
C ASP A 32 -11.64 9.62 -13.05
N THR A 33 -10.53 9.88 -13.73
CA THR A 33 -9.40 8.97 -13.68
C THR A 33 -8.84 8.99 -12.27
N ALA A 34 -8.78 7.82 -11.63
CA ALA A 34 -8.16 7.70 -10.31
C ALA A 34 -6.78 8.40 -10.31
N PRO A 35 -6.42 9.09 -9.22
CA PRO A 35 -5.14 9.78 -9.13
C PRO A 35 -3.97 8.82 -9.40
N ALA A 36 -2.87 9.34 -9.96
CA ALA A 36 -1.66 8.55 -10.15
C ALA A 36 -1.06 8.12 -8.79
N CYS A 37 -0.50 6.91 -8.75
CA CYS A 37 0.18 6.37 -7.56
C CYS A 37 1.63 6.89 -7.48
N ASP A 38 1.82 8.19 -7.54
CA ASP A 38 3.16 8.75 -7.60
C ASP A 38 3.80 8.81 -6.21
N ALA A 39 5.03 8.28 -6.12
CA ALA A 39 5.91 8.46 -4.98
C ALA A 39 7.35 8.57 -5.49
N PRO A 40 8.16 9.49 -4.93
CA PRO A 40 9.57 9.60 -5.27
C PRO A 40 10.32 8.29 -5.05
N LEU A 41 11.26 7.98 -5.96
CA LEU A 41 12.03 6.73 -5.90
C LEU A 41 12.81 6.56 -4.59
N ASP A 42 13.29 7.65 -4.00
CA ASP A 42 13.99 7.65 -2.72
C ASP A 42 13.09 7.28 -1.53
N LEU A 43 11.77 7.40 -1.66
CA LEU A 43 10.82 6.96 -0.64
C LEU A 43 10.48 5.47 -0.75
N ILE A 44 10.48 4.90 -1.95
CA ILE A 44 10.10 3.51 -2.19
C ILE A 44 11.28 2.55 -2.33
N ARG A 45 12.48 3.05 -2.68
CA ARG A 45 13.66 2.22 -2.92
C ARG A 45 14.12 1.52 -1.64
N LEU A 46 14.36 0.22 -1.72
CA LEU A 46 15.00 -0.55 -0.67
C LEU A 46 16.50 -0.24 -0.60
N ALA A 47 17.05 -0.17 0.61
CA ALA A 47 18.46 0.18 0.82
C ALA A 47 19.41 -0.94 0.39
N ASN A 48 19.00 -2.20 0.63
CA ASN A 48 19.81 -3.39 0.43
C ASN A 48 19.30 -4.21 -0.77
N PRO A 49 20.14 -5.07 -1.38
CA PRO A 49 19.67 -6.14 -2.24
C PRO A 49 18.91 -7.19 -1.42
N LEU A 50 18.09 -8.00 -2.10
CA LEU A 50 17.39 -9.14 -1.53
C LEU A 50 18.05 -10.45 -2.00
N PRO A 51 19.16 -10.88 -1.37
CA PRO A 51 20.01 -11.93 -1.93
C PRO A 51 19.35 -13.30 -1.99
N HIS A 52 18.48 -13.64 -1.02
CA HIS A 52 17.79 -14.91 -1.02
C HIS A 52 16.74 -14.97 -2.12
N PHE A 53 15.92 -13.92 -2.25
CA PHE A 53 14.96 -13.76 -3.34
C PHE A 53 15.67 -13.74 -4.71
N ALA A 54 16.77 -13.00 -4.85
CA ALA A 54 17.57 -12.92 -6.08
C ALA A 54 18.13 -14.29 -6.50
N LYS A 55 18.58 -15.09 -5.54
CA LYS A 55 19.04 -16.46 -5.78
C LYS A 55 17.92 -17.33 -6.35
N LYS A 56 16.74 -17.30 -5.74
CA LYS A 56 15.56 -18.04 -6.23
C LYS A 56 15.16 -17.61 -7.65
N LEU A 57 15.15 -16.29 -7.90
CA LEU A 57 14.90 -15.71 -9.21
C LEU A 57 15.89 -16.25 -10.26
N THR A 58 17.19 -16.25 -9.95
CA THR A 58 18.25 -16.73 -10.86
C THR A 58 18.12 -18.22 -11.18
N LEU A 59 17.72 -19.03 -10.18
CA LEU A 59 17.54 -20.48 -10.35
C LEU A 59 16.19 -20.87 -10.95
N GLY A 60 15.25 -19.91 -11.09
CA GLY A 60 13.88 -20.18 -11.51
C GLY A 60 13.09 -21.05 -10.50
N GLU A 61 13.50 -21.02 -9.23
CA GLU A 61 12.86 -21.78 -8.16
C GLU A 61 11.63 -21.06 -7.61
N PRO A 62 10.61 -21.80 -7.12
CA PRO A 62 9.46 -21.18 -6.46
C PRO A 62 9.86 -20.30 -5.28
N VAL A 63 9.13 -19.18 -5.10
CA VAL A 63 9.34 -18.23 -4.02
C VAL A 63 8.14 -18.21 -3.08
N THR A 64 8.40 -18.28 -1.78
CA THR A 64 7.39 -18.09 -0.73
C THR A 64 7.60 -16.74 -0.04
N ILE A 65 6.59 -15.88 -0.10
CA ILE A 65 6.57 -14.58 0.58
C ILE A 65 5.54 -14.63 1.71
N VAL A 66 5.95 -14.29 2.92
CA VAL A 66 5.07 -14.19 4.07
C VAL A 66 4.87 -12.72 4.44
N ALA A 67 3.63 -12.24 4.38
CA ALA A 67 3.24 -10.93 4.88
C ALA A 67 2.65 -11.09 6.29
N ILE A 68 3.40 -10.71 7.32
CA ILE A 68 2.93 -10.68 8.71
C ILE A 68 2.70 -9.25 9.17
N GLY A 69 1.66 -9.05 9.96
CA GLY A 69 1.29 -7.73 10.45
C GLY A 69 -0.09 -7.72 11.09
N SER A 70 -0.64 -6.53 11.26
CA SER A 70 -1.94 -6.32 11.90
C SER A 70 -3.08 -6.22 10.87
N SER A 71 -4.13 -5.44 11.19
CA SER A 71 -5.31 -5.23 10.35
C SER A 71 -5.00 -4.69 8.95
N SER A 72 -3.97 -3.85 8.80
CA SER A 72 -3.53 -3.36 7.48
C SER A 72 -3.00 -4.48 6.59
N THR A 73 -2.32 -5.48 7.16
CA THR A 73 -1.86 -6.66 6.43
C THR A 73 -3.02 -7.62 6.15
N ALA A 74 -3.93 -7.81 7.13
CA ALA A 74 -5.15 -8.61 6.95
C ALA A 74 -6.03 -8.05 5.82
N GLY A 75 -6.02 -6.71 5.61
CA GLY A 75 -6.78 -6.04 4.57
C GLY A 75 -8.01 -5.30 5.07
N ALA A 76 -8.00 -4.85 6.34
CA ALA A 76 -9.07 -3.97 6.82
C ALA A 76 -9.12 -2.68 5.98
N GLY A 77 -10.33 -2.26 5.61
CA GLY A 77 -10.57 -1.12 4.72
C GLY A 77 -10.57 -1.48 3.23
N ALA A 78 -10.09 -2.67 2.85
CA ALA A 78 -10.23 -3.18 1.49
C ALA A 78 -11.65 -3.70 1.23
N SER A 79 -12.15 -3.53 0.00
CA SER A 79 -13.48 -3.97 -0.42
C SER A 79 -13.61 -5.50 -0.49
N SER A 80 -12.51 -6.20 -0.62
CA SER A 80 -12.45 -7.66 -0.64
C SER A 80 -11.03 -8.17 -0.27
N PRO A 81 -10.90 -9.47 0.09
CA PRO A 81 -9.58 -10.08 0.34
C PRO A 81 -8.59 -9.97 -0.83
N LYS A 82 -9.08 -9.81 -2.06
CA LYS A 82 -8.23 -9.62 -3.24
C LYS A 82 -7.65 -8.21 -3.35
N MET A 83 -8.22 -7.24 -2.66
CA MET A 83 -7.82 -5.83 -2.71
C MET A 83 -6.86 -5.42 -1.60
N ASN A 84 -6.52 -6.33 -0.67
CA ASN A 84 -5.46 -6.05 0.32
C ASN A 84 -4.07 -5.99 -0.34
N TYR A 85 -3.10 -5.31 0.32
CA TYR A 85 -1.78 -5.15 -0.32
C TYR A 85 -1.03 -6.46 -0.59
N PRO A 86 -1.09 -7.52 0.23
CA PRO A 86 -0.40 -8.76 -0.12
C PRO A 86 -0.94 -9.39 -1.41
N SER A 87 -2.27 -9.39 -1.60
CA SER A 87 -2.88 -9.92 -2.82
C SER A 87 -2.54 -9.08 -4.06
N GLN A 88 -2.57 -7.75 -3.93
CA GLN A 88 -2.17 -6.84 -5.00
C GLN A 88 -0.68 -6.96 -5.32
N LEU A 89 0.18 -7.10 -4.29
CA LEU A 89 1.61 -7.31 -4.48
C LEU A 89 1.93 -8.61 -5.21
N ALA A 90 1.17 -9.68 -4.96
CA ALA A 90 1.34 -10.93 -5.71
C ALA A 90 1.08 -10.71 -7.21
N ILE A 91 0.10 -9.87 -7.57
CA ILE A 91 -0.17 -9.50 -8.97
C ILE A 91 1.00 -8.71 -9.55
N GLU A 92 1.48 -7.68 -8.85
CA GLU A 92 2.61 -6.85 -9.29
C GLU A 92 3.89 -7.69 -9.50
N LEU A 93 4.23 -8.55 -8.53
CA LEU A 93 5.42 -9.40 -8.64
C LEU A 93 5.31 -10.44 -9.77
N ASN A 94 4.11 -10.97 -10.04
CA ASN A 94 3.91 -11.85 -11.20
C ASN A 94 4.06 -11.10 -12.55
N GLN A 95 3.78 -9.79 -12.58
CA GLN A 95 4.06 -8.96 -13.77
C GLN A 95 5.57 -8.75 -13.97
N HIS A 96 6.32 -8.50 -12.88
CA HIS A 96 7.78 -8.36 -12.92
C HIS A 96 8.49 -9.68 -13.25
N PHE A 97 7.96 -10.80 -12.75
CA PHE A 97 8.57 -12.13 -12.84
C PHE A 97 7.60 -13.20 -13.37
N PRO A 98 7.14 -13.08 -14.63
CA PRO A 98 6.04 -13.90 -15.16
C PRO A 98 6.38 -15.41 -15.27
N LYS A 99 7.65 -15.76 -15.13
CA LYS A 99 8.11 -17.17 -15.17
C LYS A 99 8.37 -17.75 -13.77
N LEU A 100 8.25 -16.94 -12.73
CA LEU A 100 8.52 -17.36 -11.35
C LEU A 100 7.22 -17.77 -10.67
N SER A 101 7.20 -18.92 -10.04
CA SER A 101 6.07 -19.32 -9.18
C SER A 101 6.18 -18.61 -7.84
N ILE A 102 5.28 -17.66 -7.57
CA ILE A 102 5.27 -16.87 -6.33
C ILE A 102 4.06 -17.27 -5.48
N THR A 103 4.31 -17.71 -4.26
CA THR A 103 3.29 -17.97 -3.24
C THR A 103 3.29 -16.82 -2.23
N MET A 104 2.19 -16.09 -2.15
CA MET A 104 1.99 -15.01 -1.16
C MET A 104 1.11 -15.51 -0.01
N LEU A 105 1.64 -15.53 1.20
CA LEU A 105 0.92 -15.93 2.41
C LEU A 105 0.60 -14.69 3.24
N ASN A 106 -0.69 -14.31 3.29
CA ASN A 106 -1.15 -13.26 4.19
C ASN A 106 -1.36 -13.82 5.59
N ARG A 107 -0.56 -13.34 6.55
CA ARG A 107 -0.57 -13.67 7.98
C ARG A 107 -0.91 -12.44 8.83
N GLY A 108 -1.71 -11.52 8.31
CA GLY A 108 -2.22 -10.36 9.05
C GLY A 108 -3.30 -10.76 10.04
N VAL A 109 -3.24 -10.24 11.28
CA VAL A 109 -4.27 -10.42 12.32
C VAL A 109 -4.61 -9.05 12.91
N GLY A 110 -5.89 -8.68 12.87
CA GLY A 110 -6.35 -7.37 13.33
C GLY A 110 -6.00 -7.09 14.80
N GLY A 111 -5.53 -5.88 15.08
CA GLY A 111 -5.25 -5.42 16.44
C GLY A 111 -3.89 -5.86 17.02
N GLU A 112 -3.14 -6.73 16.35
CA GLU A 112 -1.84 -7.20 16.86
C GLU A 112 -0.78 -6.10 16.94
N GLU A 113 0.04 -6.21 17.96
CA GLU A 113 1.30 -5.50 18.16
C GLU A 113 2.49 -6.45 18.01
N VAL A 114 3.72 -5.93 18.12
CA VAL A 114 4.92 -6.75 17.95
C VAL A 114 4.98 -7.95 18.88
N PRO A 115 4.65 -7.84 20.18
CA PRO A 115 4.62 -9.02 21.07
C PRO A 115 3.66 -10.12 20.61
N ASP A 116 2.45 -9.74 20.15
CA ASP A 116 1.44 -10.68 19.68
C ASP A 116 1.93 -11.44 18.44
N MET A 117 2.53 -10.70 17.49
CA MET A 117 3.13 -11.27 16.29
C MET A 117 4.26 -12.25 16.66
N LEU A 118 5.13 -11.88 17.60
CA LEU A 118 6.24 -12.73 18.05
C LEU A 118 5.76 -14.03 18.72
N ALA A 119 4.63 -14.00 19.43
CA ALA A 119 4.05 -15.17 20.08
C ALA A 119 3.67 -16.28 19.08
N ARG A 120 3.32 -15.91 17.84
CA ARG A 120 2.96 -16.84 16.77
C ARG A 120 3.98 -16.88 15.61
N PHE A 121 5.17 -16.29 15.80
CA PHE A 121 6.11 -16.08 14.69
C PHE A 121 6.59 -17.38 14.07
N ASP A 122 6.83 -18.40 14.88
CA ASP A 122 7.30 -19.70 14.39
C ASP A 122 6.24 -20.34 13.49
N SER A 123 5.02 -20.50 13.97
CA SER A 123 3.93 -21.13 13.21
C SER A 123 3.41 -20.28 12.03
N ALA A 124 3.43 -18.94 12.16
CA ALA A 124 2.89 -18.05 11.14
C ALA A 124 3.91 -17.72 10.04
N VAL A 125 5.20 -17.71 10.36
CA VAL A 125 6.26 -17.25 9.45
C VAL A 125 7.28 -18.35 9.19
N ILE A 126 7.94 -18.88 10.23
CA ILE A 126 9.14 -19.72 10.05
C ILE A 126 8.75 -21.09 9.46
N ASP A 127 7.67 -21.70 9.92
CA ASP A 127 7.21 -23.01 9.42
C ASP A 127 6.81 -22.96 7.93
N ALA A 128 6.48 -21.78 7.40
CA ALA A 128 6.22 -21.58 5.98
C ALA A 128 7.50 -21.59 5.12
N LYS A 129 8.69 -21.59 5.72
CA LYS A 129 10.00 -21.53 5.04
C LYS A 129 10.06 -20.38 4.03
N PRO A 130 9.86 -19.13 4.48
CA PRO A 130 9.80 -17.98 3.59
C PRO A 130 11.14 -17.71 2.92
N ASP A 131 11.08 -17.18 1.70
CA ASP A 131 12.22 -16.59 1.01
C ASP A 131 12.29 -15.08 1.28
N LEU A 132 11.13 -14.45 1.50
CA LEU A 132 10.98 -13.04 1.86
C LEU A 132 9.88 -12.87 2.92
N VAL A 133 10.16 -12.08 3.94
CA VAL A 133 9.18 -11.68 4.95
C VAL A 133 8.88 -10.19 4.83
N LEU A 134 7.61 -9.85 4.69
CA LEU A 134 7.10 -8.48 4.79
C LEU A 134 6.49 -8.30 6.18
N TRP A 135 7.12 -7.48 7.02
CA TRP A 135 6.68 -7.32 8.40
C TRP A 135 6.15 -5.92 8.69
N GLN A 136 4.81 -5.78 8.71
CA GLN A 136 4.14 -4.54 9.04
C GLN A 136 3.94 -4.41 10.56
N LEU A 137 4.34 -3.28 11.13
CA LEU A 137 4.39 -3.10 12.58
C LEU A 137 4.19 -1.62 13.02
N GLY A 138 3.95 -1.43 14.34
CA GLY A 138 3.97 -0.13 15.00
C GLY A 138 2.61 0.59 15.12
N THR A 139 1.67 0.38 14.22
CA THR A 139 0.40 1.13 14.18
C THR A 139 -0.42 1.00 15.46
N ASN A 140 -0.65 -0.22 15.96
CA ASN A 140 -1.52 -0.43 17.12
C ASN A 140 -0.92 0.09 18.42
N SER A 141 0.39 -0.02 18.59
CA SER A 141 1.10 0.57 19.74
C SER A 141 0.94 2.10 19.78
N VAL A 142 0.99 2.75 18.59
CA VAL A 142 0.72 4.19 18.46
C VAL A 142 -0.71 4.53 18.84
N ILE A 143 -1.69 3.83 18.26
CA ILE A 143 -3.12 4.12 18.50
C ILE A 143 -3.48 3.94 19.97
N ARG A 144 -2.95 2.91 20.62
CA ARG A 144 -3.17 2.61 22.04
C ARG A 144 -2.32 3.48 22.98
N SER A 145 -1.46 4.33 22.43
CA SER A 145 -0.54 5.20 23.20
C SER A 145 0.35 4.39 24.14
N HIS A 146 0.79 3.21 23.72
CA HIS A 146 1.72 2.38 24.48
C HIS A 146 3.12 2.99 24.47
N GLN A 147 3.88 2.75 25.56
CA GLN A 147 5.25 3.20 25.64
C GLN A 147 6.10 2.53 24.55
N LEU A 148 6.94 3.32 23.89
CA LEU A 148 7.80 2.81 22.80
C LEU A 148 9.07 2.13 23.30
N ALA A 149 9.40 2.29 24.60
CA ALA A 149 10.58 1.64 25.20
C ALA A 149 10.53 0.12 25.00
N GLY A 150 11.63 -0.44 24.53
CA GLY A 150 11.76 -1.89 24.29
C GLY A 150 11.22 -2.39 22.94
N HIS A 151 10.49 -1.57 22.15
CA HIS A 151 10.01 -2.00 20.84
C HIS A 151 11.14 -2.36 19.88
N ASP A 152 12.27 -1.66 19.95
CA ASP A 152 13.46 -1.96 19.15
C ASP A 152 14.04 -3.35 19.49
N ALA A 153 14.04 -3.76 20.76
CA ALA A 153 14.47 -5.08 21.16
C ALA A 153 13.54 -6.19 20.65
N LEU A 154 12.22 -5.95 20.69
CA LEU A 154 11.23 -6.89 20.16
C LEU A 154 11.37 -7.04 18.63
N ILE A 155 11.56 -5.93 17.91
CA ILE A 155 11.80 -5.98 16.46
C ILE A 155 13.07 -6.79 16.17
N ARG A 156 14.17 -6.53 16.87
CA ARG A 156 15.42 -7.29 16.71
C ARG A 156 15.24 -8.79 16.98
N ALA A 157 14.44 -9.16 17.97
CA ALA A 157 14.17 -10.57 18.25
C ALA A 157 13.48 -11.28 17.07
N GLY A 158 12.50 -10.63 16.42
CA GLY A 158 11.86 -11.15 15.22
C GLY A 158 12.82 -11.19 14.02
N LEU A 159 13.63 -10.14 13.82
CA LEU A 159 14.64 -10.10 12.77
C LEU A 159 15.67 -11.23 12.91
N ALA A 160 16.07 -11.56 14.14
CA ALA A 160 16.97 -12.68 14.40
C ALA A 160 16.35 -14.03 13.98
N LYS A 161 15.04 -14.25 14.22
CA LYS A 161 14.32 -15.45 13.76
C LYS A 161 14.28 -15.54 12.23
N ILE A 162 13.97 -14.43 11.54
CA ILE A 162 13.93 -14.39 10.07
C ILE A 162 15.29 -14.71 9.47
N ARG A 163 16.36 -14.10 10.01
CA ARG A 163 17.74 -14.37 9.57
C ARG A 163 18.16 -15.82 9.79
N ALA A 164 17.79 -16.39 10.94
CA ALA A 164 18.07 -17.79 11.22
C ALA A 164 17.36 -18.75 10.24
N ALA A 165 16.20 -18.34 9.73
CA ALA A 165 15.48 -19.07 8.67
C ALA A 165 16.07 -18.84 7.27
N GLY A 166 17.04 -17.94 7.09
CA GLY A 166 17.70 -17.62 5.82
C GLY A 166 16.86 -16.78 4.87
N ALA A 167 15.81 -16.11 5.36
CA ALA A 167 14.92 -15.28 4.53
C ALA A 167 15.37 -13.82 4.49
N ASP A 168 15.08 -13.14 3.38
CA ASP A 168 15.12 -11.69 3.29
C ASP A 168 13.98 -11.07 4.08
N VAL A 169 14.11 -9.80 4.48
CA VAL A 169 13.07 -9.09 5.23
C VAL A 169 12.93 -7.64 4.78
N VAL A 170 11.69 -7.20 4.65
CA VAL A 170 11.31 -5.80 4.49
C VAL A 170 10.34 -5.43 5.61
N LEU A 171 10.73 -4.48 6.44
CA LEU A 171 9.85 -3.86 7.42
C LEU A 171 8.90 -2.88 6.72
N ILE A 172 7.70 -2.72 7.27
CA ILE A 172 6.71 -1.75 6.78
C ILE A 172 6.23 -0.96 8.01
N ASP A 173 6.48 0.34 8.01
CA ASP A 173 6.12 1.24 9.10
C ASP A 173 4.61 1.59 9.14
N PRO A 174 4.11 2.35 10.15
CA PRO A 174 2.71 2.74 10.23
C PRO A 174 2.21 3.49 8.98
N GLN A 175 0.90 3.47 8.75
CA GLN A 175 0.26 4.32 7.75
C GLN A 175 0.13 5.77 8.20
N PHE A 176 0.23 6.73 7.28
CA PHE A 176 -0.11 8.13 7.49
C PHE A 176 -1.63 8.29 7.34
N ALA A 177 -2.34 8.18 8.46
CA ALA A 177 -3.80 8.23 8.50
C ALA A 177 -4.28 9.08 9.69
N PRO A 178 -5.46 9.73 9.65
CA PRO A 178 -5.93 10.66 10.69
C PRO A 178 -5.82 10.14 12.11
N LYS A 179 -6.24 8.89 12.36
CA LYS A 179 -6.15 8.29 13.71
C LYS A 179 -4.72 7.99 14.17
N VAL A 180 -3.78 7.83 13.24
CA VAL A 180 -2.36 7.61 13.55
C VAL A 180 -1.66 8.93 13.84
N ILE A 181 -1.78 9.89 12.92
CA ILE A 181 -1.09 11.19 13.05
C ILE A 181 -1.63 12.06 14.18
N ALA A 182 -2.85 11.79 14.67
CA ALA A 182 -3.39 12.41 15.86
C ALA A 182 -2.65 12.00 17.15
N LYS A 183 -1.77 11.01 17.09
CA LYS A 183 -1.01 10.53 18.26
C LYS A 183 0.40 11.10 18.27
N PRO A 184 0.86 11.69 19.39
CA PRO A 184 2.21 12.27 19.48
C PRO A 184 3.34 11.23 19.35
N GLU A 185 3.02 9.92 19.50
CA GLU A 185 3.95 8.81 19.34
C GLU A 185 4.16 8.40 17.88
N ALA A 186 3.34 8.87 16.94
CA ALA A 186 3.37 8.42 15.54
C ALA A 186 4.76 8.60 14.90
N GLU A 187 5.26 9.84 14.87
CA GLU A 187 6.58 10.17 14.32
C GLU A 187 7.72 9.47 15.10
N LYS A 188 7.57 9.32 16.42
CA LYS A 188 8.56 8.63 17.27
C LYS A 188 8.65 7.15 16.92
N MET A 189 7.52 6.49 16.66
CA MET A 189 7.47 5.09 16.25
C MET A 189 8.07 4.90 14.85
N VAL A 190 7.72 5.74 13.87
CA VAL A 190 8.33 5.75 12.54
C VAL A 190 9.85 5.89 12.63
N ALA A 191 10.33 6.87 13.42
CA ALA A 191 11.76 7.07 13.64
C ALA A 191 12.43 5.88 14.36
N LEU A 192 11.75 5.23 15.32
CA LEU A 192 12.26 4.04 15.99
C LEU A 192 12.46 2.88 15.01
N ILE A 193 11.43 2.60 14.19
CA ILE A 193 11.48 1.52 13.19
C ILE A 193 12.61 1.79 12.18
N SER A 194 12.70 3.03 11.67
CA SER A 194 13.73 3.44 10.72
C SER A 194 15.15 3.29 11.29
N ARG A 195 15.38 3.74 12.54
CA ARG A 195 16.68 3.55 13.20
C ARG A 195 17.00 2.08 13.43
N THR A 196 16.01 1.28 13.82
CA THR A 196 16.18 -0.17 14.02
C THR A 196 16.52 -0.86 12.70
N ALA A 197 15.79 -0.57 11.62
CA ALA A 197 16.08 -1.10 10.30
C ALA A 197 17.50 -0.77 9.85
N LYS A 198 17.93 0.49 9.98
CA LYS A 198 19.28 0.93 9.64
C LYS A 198 20.34 0.23 10.48
N LYS A 199 20.14 0.13 11.80
CA LYS A 199 21.09 -0.51 12.72
C LYS A 199 21.25 -2.01 12.43
N GLU A 200 20.13 -2.66 12.08
CA GLU A 200 20.08 -4.08 11.77
C GLU A 200 20.41 -4.38 10.30
N ASN A 201 20.69 -3.37 9.47
CA ASN A 201 20.94 -3.51 8.04
C ASN A 201 19.83 -4.32 7.35
N VAL A 202 18.56 -3.95 7.60
CA VAL A 202 17.37 -4.51 6.94
C VAL A 202 16.59 -3.42 6.22
N ASP A 203 15.82 -3.82 5.25
CA ASP A 203 15.04 -2.90 4.45
C ASP A 203 13.79 -2.41 5.17
N LEU A 204 13.41 -1.16 4.87
CA LEU A 204 12.19 -0.52 5.33
C LEU A 204 11.45 0.08 4.13
N PHE A 205 10.24 -0.40 3.88
CA PHE A 205 9.30 0.30 3.02
C PHE A 205 8.62 1.41 3.83
N ARG A 206 8.93 2.66 3.49
CA ARG A 206 8.54 3.88 4.21
C ARG A 206 7.09 4.27 3.88
N ARG A 207 6.14 3.40 4.24
CA ARG A 207 4.71 3.59 3.96
C ARG A 207 4.20 4.93 4.51
N PHE A 208 4.61 5.32 5.72
CA PHE A 208 4.23 6.58 6.34
C PHE A 208 4.62 7.77 5.46
N ASP A 209 5.85 7.81 4.97
CA ASP A 209 6.34 8.90 4.14
C ASP A 209 5.72 8.87 2.73
N VAL A 210 5.47 7.70 2.15
CA VAL A 210 4.78 7.56 0.87
C VAL A 210 3.36 8.13 0.96
N MET A 211 2.60 7.76 1.99
CA MET A 211 1.23 8.26 2.19
C MET A 211 1.22 9.75 2.55
N ARG A 212 2.20 10.22 3.32
CA ARG A 212 2.39 11.65 3.61
C ARG A 212 2.68 12.43 2.32
N HIS A 213 3.51 11.89 1.42
CA HIS A 213 3.77 12.50 0.11
C HIS A 213 2.49 12.64 -0.72
N TRP A 214 1.61 11.62 -0.74
CA TRP A 214 0.32 11.72 -1.42
C TRP A 214 -0.53 12.88 -0.88
N HIS A 215 -0.52 13.07 0.44
CA HIS A 215 -1.27 14.14 1.09
C HIS A 215 -0.65 15.53 0.87
N ASP A 216 0.63 15.68 1.24
CA ASP A 216 1.28 16.99 1.35
C ASP A 216 1.73 17.53 -0.01
N VAL A 217 2.22 16.66 -0.90
CA VAL A 217 2.78 17.02 -2.21
C VAL A 217 1.78 16.71 -3.33
N GLY A 218 1.15 15.55 -3.29
CA GLY A 218 0.11 15.16 -4.23
C GLY A 218 -1.22 15.88 -4.02
N HIS A 219 -1.37 16.62 -2.89
CA HIS A 219 -2.60 17.33 -2.50
C HIS A 219 -3.85 16.45 -2.49
N LEU A 220 -3.68 15.13 -2.20
CA LEU A 220 -4.79 14.21 -2.08
C LEU A 220 -5.43 14.31 -0.68
N GLY A 221 -6.75 14.43 -0.64
CA GLY A 221 -7.49 14.33 0.62
C GLY A 221 -7.41 12.90 1.18
N PHE A 222 -7.56 12.77 2.51
CA PHE A 222 -7.55 11.46 3.17
C PHE A 222 -8.59 10.50 2.60
N GLU A 223 -9.74 10.99 2.15
CA GLU A 223 -10.81 10.20 1.53
C GLU A 223 -10.36 9.45 0.27
N THR A 224 -9.30 9.92 -0.39
CA THR A 224 -8.73 9.26 -1.57
C THR A 224 -8.00 7.97 -1.21
N PHE A 225 -7.31 7.93 -0.05
CA PHE A 225 -6.39 6.83 0.27
C PHE A 225 -6.60 6.22 1.67
N VAL A 226 -7.54 6.75 2.47
CA VAL A 226 -7.92 6.21 3.78
C VAL A 226 -9.41 5.87 3.75
N SER A 227 -9.77 4.73 4.30
CA SER A 227 -11.16 4.31 4.42
C SER A 227 -11.94 5.21 5.40
N PRO A 228 -13.29 5.21 5.37
CA PRO A 228 -14.10 6.09 6.22
C PRO A 228 -13.86 5.96 7.73
N ASP A 229 -13.19 4.90 8.17
CA ASP A 229 -12.84 4.72 9.57
C ASP A 229 -11.68 5.64 10.05
N GLY A 230 -11.04 6.37 9.13
CA GLY A 230 -9.95 7.30 9.41
C GLY A 230 -8.65 6.63 9.84
N LEU A 231 -8.51 5.33 9.60
CA LEU A 231 -7.37 4.51 10.02
C LEU A 231 -6.81 3.65 8.89
N HIS A 232 -7.64 2.79 8.31
CA HIS A 232 -7.18 1.80 7.35
C HIS A 232 -7.08 2.39 5.94
N MET A 233 -6.19 1.82 5.17
CA MET A 233 -6.07 2.08 3.74
C MET A 233 -7.31 1.55 3.00
N ASN A 234 -7.64 2.13 1.84
CA ASN A 234 -8.68 1.65 0.94
C ASN A 234 -8.07 0.91 -0.26
N ASP A 235 -8.88 0.46 -1.20
CA ASP A 235 -8.44 -0.29 -2.38
C ASP A 235 -7.38 0.46 -3.19
N TRP A 236 -7.58 1.77 -3.42
CA TRP A 236 -6.66 2.60 -4.19
C TRP A 236 -5.27 2.61 -3.54
N SER A 237 -5.20 2.92 -2.24
CA SER A 237 -3.93 3.02 -1.53
C SER A 237 -3.26 1.67 -1.32
N TYR A 238 -4.02 0.59 -1.13
CA TYR A 238 -3.46 -0.76 -1.10
C TYR A 238 -2.83 -1.15 -2.45
N ALA A 239 -3.48 -0.83 -3.56
CA ALA A 239 -2.93 -1.07 -4.91
C ALA A 239 -1.68 -0.21 -5.15
N CYS A 240 -1.71 1.08 -4.79
CA CYS A 240 -0.56 1.97 -4.92
C CYS A 240 0.63 1.52 -4.06
N MET A 241 0.39 1.12 -2.80
CA MET A 241 1.42 0.55 -1.93
C MET A 241 2.00 -0.72 -2.54
N ALA A 242 1.16 -1.62 -3.05
CA ALA A 242 1.59 -2.87 -3.67
C ALA A 242 2.46 -2.62 -4.90
N LYS A 243 2.07 -1.68 -5.76
CA LYS A 243 2.86 -1.27 -6.93
C LYS A 243 4.23 -0.71 -6.52
N GLY A 244 4.27 0.23 -5.56
CA GLY A 244 5.53 0.80 -5.06
C GLY A 244 6.44 -0.26 -4.45
N LEU A 245 5.90 -1.13 -3.60
CA LEU A 245 6.65 -2.21 -2.96
C LEU A 245 7.08 -3.28 -3.97
N GLY A 246 6.24 -3.62 -4.95
CA GLY A 246 6.58 -4.54 -6.05
C GLY A 246 7.75 -4.05 -6.88
N ASN A 247 7.74 -2.78 -7.29
CA ASN A 247 8.86 -2.13 -8.00
C ASN A 247 10.15 -2.16 -7.16
N ALA A 248 10.04 -1.85 -5.85
CA ALA A 248 11.17 -1.83 -4.93
C ALA A 248 11.79 -3.22 -4.75
N ILE A 249 10.97 -4.25 -4.56
CA ILE A 249 11.42 -5.65 -4.47
C ILE A 249 12.06 -6.10 -5.78
N ALA A 250 11.43 -5.79 -6.92
CA ALA A 250 11.95 -6.17 -8.23
C ALA A 250 13.31 -5.53 -8.52
N GLU A 251 13.49 -4.26 -8.19
CA GLU A 251 14.77 -3.56 -8.32
C GLU A 251 15.83 -4.16 -7.40
N ALA A 252 15.49 -4.36 -6.10
CA ALA A 252 16.42 -4.89 -5.12
C ALA A 252 16.86 -6.33 -5.42
N ALA A 253 15.95 -7.16 -5.93
CA ALA A 253 16.25 -8.55 -6.32
C ALA A 253 17.16 -8.66 -7.56
N GLN A 254 17.17 -7.64 -8.41
CA GLN A 254 18.01 -7.58 -9.61
C GLN A 254 19.32 -6.82 -9.39
N ARG A 255 19.52 -6.21 -8.21
CA ARG A 255 20.71 -5.45 -7.88
C ARG A 255 21.92 -6.38 -7.71
N PRO A 256 23.07 -6.07 -8.32
CA PRO A 256 24.28 -6.87 -8.14
C PRO A 256 24.66 -6.99 -6.66
N ILE A 257 24.92 -8.21 -6.21
CA ILE A 257 25.47 -8.47 -4.87
C ILE A 257 26.98 -8.25 -4.96
N VAL A 258 27.47 -7.09 -4.52
CA VAL A 258 28.89 -6.83 -4.44
C VAL A 258 29.44 -7.60 -3.24
N SER A 259 30.11 -8.73 -3.48
CA SER A 259 30.83 -9.43 -2.41
C SER A 259 32.01 -8.57 -1.96
N ALA A 260 32.13 -8.37 -0.65
CA ALA A 260 33.23 -7.60 -0.04
C ALA A 260 34.64 -8.15 -0.32
N THR A 261 34.73 -9.33 -0.94
CA THR A 261 36.00 -9.99 -1.31
C THR A 261 36.75 -9.34 -2.48
N ALA A 262 36.12 -8.47 -3.26
CA ALA A 262 36.78 -7.84 -4.43
C ALA A 262 37.63 -6.62 -4.09
N ALA A 263 37.55 -6.09 -2.86
CA ALA A 263 38.26 -4.87 -2.47
C ALA A 263 39.71 -5.09 -1.98
N SER A 264 40.15 -6.33 -1.77
CA SER A 264 41.48 -6.66 -1.19
C SER A 264 42.57 -6.91 -2.25
N HIS A 265 42.30 -6.79 -3.53
CA HIS A 265 43.29 -7.03 -4.61
C HIS A 265 43.69 -5.78 -5.41
N LEU A 266 43.36 -4.58 -4.94
CA LEU A 266 43.78 -3.31 -5.61
C LEU A 266 44.52 -2.40 -4.62
N ILE A 267 45.58 -2.92 -3.97
CA ILE A 267 46.61 -2.08 -3.37
C ILE A 267 47.94 -2.59 -3.95
N PRO A 268 48.65 -1.75 -4.73
CA PRO A 268 49.96 -2.06 -5.29
C PRO A 268 51.04 -2.07 -4.21
#